data_cf85a8ad88efa8dcfc9193588e88197b
#
_entry.id   cf85a8ad88efa8dcfc9193588e88197b
#
_cell.length_a   1.000
_cell.length_b   1.000
_cell.length_c   1.000
_cell.angle_alpha   90.00
_cell.angle_beta   90.00
_cell.angle_gamma   90.00
#
_symmetry.space_group_name_H-M   'P 1'
#
loop_
_entity.id
_entity.type
_entity.pdbx_description
1 polymer ?
#
loop_
_entity_poly.entity_id
_entity_poly.type
_entity_poly.pdbx_seq_one_letter_code
_entity_poly.pdbx_strand_id
1 'polypeptide(L)'
;MITASGGGDTGALRAPGEAPVDVRPQAAAPDEEAGPGGGPAPSRGGSFLARAALVTAALSVAGSLLGLARDQALAHFFGAGTDTDAFLVAWTVPEMAATLLIEDGLAFFLVPAFSLALAQRGRGTGRDPVRALVAASLPRMCLCFAAAALVLALAAPWVVAALAPGLPDQRLAVDCTRLTATCALSFGLAGYCSAALRAHQRYTVPATIYVVYNAAIIATLALLAARWGVRAAAAGVAVGGALMVVAQVPSLVRQLRSGRGTGGSPAPAEPPSTRLRTTVIWTVLLFALCRQSQVLIERFLASSLPGGAISHLNYAQKVAQMPMALALMLCTVTFPVLARAQAEGQTLKARDRVERDVVMAGCVVLLGAAAVIAGAHPIIQLLFERGAFTPEDTAATASVMRVYSLGLLGHTLVGALARSYFAGGRVTWAPVTAMGLGIVATAGLGVLSVGTFGVYGIAASNAIGICLTATLLLRGMGPRTVPIRIPKVVAELAGLVLAAAVATLLGALCARSLTAPVPALLACGPTVLLTFVLVGWSLRVGPLVSAVSALGPALRKLASRHDR
;
A
#
# COMPACT_ATOMS: atom_id res chain seq x y z
N MET A 1 -38.50 -59.84 -23.05
CA MET A 1 -38.60 -60.94 -23.98
C MET A 1 -37.21 -61.27 -24.46
N ILE A 2 -36.67 -62.36 -23.93
CA ILE A 2 -35.87 -63.40 -24.61
C ILE A 2 -34.43 -63.01 -24.96
N THR A 3 -33.46 -63.40 -24.17
CA THR A 3 -32.55 -64.57 -24.18
C THR A 3 -31.41 -64.46 -25.19
N ALA A 4 -30.25 -64.58 -24.72
CA ALA A 4 -29.32 -65.68 -24.44
C ALA A 4 -28.18 -65.72 -25.47
N SER A 5 -26.95 -65.67 -24.99
CA SER A 5 -25.92 -66.73 -24.96
C SER A 5 -25.06 -66.92 -26.23
N GLY A 6 -23.77 -67.08 -25.96
CA GLY A 6 -22.75 -67.74 -26.77
C GLY A 6 -21.51 -66.88 -26.90
N GLY A 7 -20.35 -67.07 -26.36
CA GLY A 7 -19.58 -68.32 -26.28
C GLY A 7 -18.61 -68.35 -27.46
N GLY A 8 -17.33 -68.11 -27.28
CA GLY A 8 -16.34 -68.21 -28.36
C GLY A 8 -14.95 -67.81 -27.92
N ASP A 9 -14.27 -68.76 -27.42
CA ASP A 9 -12.86 -68.91 -27.14
C ASP A 9 -12.02 -68.75 -28.41
N THR A 10 -10.90 -68.12 -28.35
CA THR A 10 -9.62 -68.47 -28.99
C THR A 10 -8.61 -67.32 -28.95
N GLY A 11 -7.49 -67.56 -28.40
CA GLY A 11 -6.24 -67.57 -29.08
C GLY A 11 -5.16 -66.72 -28.42
N ALA A 12 -4.43 -67.29 -27.53
CA ALA A 12 -3.17 -66.78 -26.99
C ALA A 12 -2.13 -66.50 -28.09
N LEU A 13 -1.51 -65.34 -28.07
CA LEU A 13 -0.15 -65.15 -28.61
C LEU A 13 0.74 -64.54 -27.53
N ARG A 14 1.60 -65.39 -27.04
CA ARG A 14 2.69 -65.16 -26.10
C ARG A 14 3.85 -64.48 -26.85
N ALA A 15 4.33 -63.35 -26.41
CA ALA A 15 5.64 -62.81 -26.74
C ALA A 15 6.61 -63.00 -25.56
N PRO A 16 7.91 -63.24 -25.80
CA PRO A 16 8.83 -63.81 -24.82
C PRO A 16 9.61 -62.79 -24.00
N GLY A 17 9.78 -63.10 -22.72
CA GLY A 17 11.05 -62.94 -22.01
C GLY A 17 11.40 -61.57 -21.47
N GLU A 18 10.90 -61.23 -20.27
CA GLU A 18 11.67 -60.36 -19.37
C GLU A 18 11.98 -61.15 -18.09
N ALA A 19 13.27 -61.18 -17.75
CA ALA A 19 13.81 -61.85 -16.57
C ALA A 19 13.44 -61.08 -15.29
N PRO A 20 13.23 -61.75 -14.14
CA PRO A 20 12.89 -61.07 -12.88
C PRO A 20 14.13 -60.32 -12.33
N VAL A 21 13.96 -59.02 -12.04
CA VAL A 21 14.93 -58.20 -11.30
C VAL A 21 14.89 -58.61 -9.83
N ASP A 22 15.97 -59.26 -9.40
CA ASP A 22 16.22 -59.66 -8.01
C ASP A 22 16.47 -58.42 -7.13
N VAL A 23 15.47 -58.00 -6.35
CA VAL A 23 15.58 -56.92 -5.36
C VAL A 23 16.15 -57.49 -4.08
N ARG A 24 17.49 -57.45 -3.95
CA ARG A 24 18.14 -57.69 -2.66
C ARG A 24 17.93 -56.52 -1.73
N PRO A 25 17.59 -56.74 -0.46
CA PRO A 25 17.56 -55.67 0.54
C PRO A 25 18.98 -55.15 0.81
N GLN A 26 19.17 -53.88 0.60
CA GLN A 26 20.40 -53.19 0.96
C GLN A 26 20.50 -53.11 2.49
N ALA A 27 21.53 -53.73 3.04
CA ALA A 27 21.86 -53.78 4.47
C ALA A 27 22.04 -52.35 5.01
N ALA A 28 21.43 -52.09 6.17
CA ALA A 28 21.60 -50.86 6.93
C ALA A 28 23.08 -50.64 7.30
N ALA A 29 23.61 -49.46 6.97
CA ALA A 29 24.88 -48.99 7.48
C ALA A 29 24.72 -48.62 8.97
N PRO A 30 25.76 -48.79 9.79
CA PRO A 30 25.68 -48.55 11.24
C PRO A 30 25.54 -47.09 11.58
N ASP A 31 24.77 -46.81 12.61
CA ASP A 31 24.56 -45.50 13.24
C ASP A 31 25.89 -44.85 13.64
N GLU A 32 26.20 -43.73 13.00
CA GLU A 32 27.24 -42.83 13.46
C GLU A 32 26.69 -41.98 14.60
N GLU A 33 27.24 -42.13 15.77
CA GLU A 33 26.94 -41.42 16.99
C GLU A 33 26.94 -39.90 16.75
N ALA A 34 25.77 -39.26 16.91
CA ALA A 34 25.63 -37.81 16.92
C ALA A 34 26.26 -37.22 18.19
N GLY A 35 27.43 -36.62 18.05
CA GLY A 35 28.05 -35.77 19.07
C GLY A 35 27.19 -34.52 19.34
N PRO A 36 27.07 -34.05 20.59
CA PRO A 36 26.27 -32.87 20.94
C PRO A 36 27.06 -31.60 20.65
N GLY A 37 26.54 -30.75 19.75
CA GLY A 37 27.01 -29.37 19.67
C GLY A 37 27.40 -28.86 18.28
N GLY A 38 26.42 -28.58 17.45
CA GLY A 38 26.61 -27.82 16.23
C GLY A 38 25.29 -27.28 15.70
N GLY A 39 24.81 -26.20 16.31
CA GLY A 39 23.71 -25.42 15.71
C GLY A 39 24.13 -24.96 14.31
N PRO A 40 23.23 -24.93 13.32
CA PRO A 40 23.56 -24.51 11.97
C PRO A 40 24.14 -23.08 12.03
N ALA A 41 25.40 -22.94 11.63
CA ALA A 41 26.05 -21.64 11.49
C ALA A 41 25.19 -20.74 10.59
N PRO A 42 24.91 -19.49 10.98
CA PRO A 42 24.12 -18.59 10.15
C PRO A 42 24.83 -18.40 8.82
N SER A 43 24.21 -18.88 7.74
CA SER A 43 24.74 -18.76 6.40
C SER A 43 24.98 -17.27 6.11
N ARG A 44 26.20 -16.89 5.70
CA ARG A 44 26.60 -15.51 5.36
C ARG A 44 25.63 -14.82 4.39
N GLY A 45 24.83 -15.55 3.62
CA GLY A 45 23.77 -15.04 2.76
C GLY A 45 22.55 -14.50 3.50
N GLY A 46 22.16 -15.08 4.64
CA GLY A 46 21.01 -14.65 5.42
C GLY A 46 21.20 -13.26 6.07
N SER A 47 22.39 -12.97 6.58
CA SER A 47 22.69 -11.67 7.19
C SER A 47 22.76 -10.52 6.18
N PHE A 48 23.22 -10.78 4.96
CA PHE A 48 23.24 -9.79 3.87
C PHE A 48 21.84 -9.44 3.39
N LEU A 49 20.97 -10.44 3.18
CA LEU A 49 19.57 -10.23 2.78
C LEU A 49 18.78 -9.50 3.86
N ALA A 50 18.97 -9.87 5.14
CA ALA A 50 18.32 -9.18 6.27
C ALA A 50 18.75 -7.71 6.36
N ARG A 51 20.05 -7.42 6.18
CA ARG A 51 20.56 -6.04 6.17
C ARG A 51 20.01 -5.23 4.99
N ALA A 52 19.94 -5.82 3.80
CA ALA A 52 19.38 -5.15 2.62
C ALA A 52 17.89 -4.85 2.81
N ALA A 53 17.11 -5.79 3.37
CA ALA A 53 15.70 -5.59 3.69
C ALA A 53 15.50 -4.49 4.75
N LEU A 54 16.33 -4.47 5.81
CA LEU A 54 16.29 -3.44 6.85
C LEU A 54 16.60 -2.05 6.29
N VAL A 55 17.64 -1.92 5.45
CA VAL A 55 17.99 -0.64 4.80
C VAL A 55 16.85 -0.17 3.88
N THR A 56 16.26 -1.07 3.11
CA THR A 56 15.11 -0.74 2.24
C THR A 56 13.91 -0.26 3.05
N ALA A 57 13.59 -0.94 4.16
CA ALA A 57 12.52 -0.55 5.06
C ALA A 57 12.80 0.82 5.72
N ALA A 58 14.02 1.04 6.20
CA ALA A 58 14.42 2.32 6.80
C ALA A 58 14.31 3.49 5.79
N LEU A 59 14.73 3.28 4.53
CA LEU A 59 14.58 4.27 3.46
C LEU A 59 13.12 4.55 3.11
N SER A 60 12.26 3.53 3.12
CA SER A 60 10.82 3.71 2.91
C SER A 60 10.18 4.52 4.03
N VAL A 61 10.53 4.25 5.28
CA VAL A 61 10.10 5.03 6.45
C VAL A 61 10.60 6.47 6.37
N ALA A 62 11.88 6.66 6.04
CA ALA A 62 12.46 8.00 5.84
C ALA A 62 11.75 8.78 4.73
N GLY A 63 11.40 8.12 3.61
CA GLY A 63 10.62 8.71 2.53
C GLY A 63 9.23 9.17 3.00
N SER A 64 8.55 8.37 3.82
CA SER A 64 7.24 8.72 4.39
C SER A 64 7.33 9.88 5.39
N LEU A 65 8.35 9.89 6.25
CA LEU A 65 8.59 11.00 7.19
C LEU A 65 8.92 12.31 6.47
N LEU A 66 9.74 12.25 5.41
CA LEU A 66 10.01 13.42 4.56
C LEU A 66 8.75 13.85 3.79
N GLY A 67 7.86 12.94 3.42
CA GLY A 67 6.55 13.27 2.86
C GLY A 67 5.70 14.08 3.82
N LEU A 68 5.66 13.69 5.10
CA LEU A 68 4.99 14.48 6.15
C LEU A 68 5.68 15.85 6.36
N ALA A 69 7.02 15.87 6.40
CA ALA A 69 7.78 17.12 6.54
C ALA A 69 7.53 18.07 5.36
N ARG A 70 7.35 17.56 4.14
CA ARG A 70 6.94 18.34 2.97
C ARG A 70 5.54 18.94 3.17
N ASP A 71 4.58 18.16 3.66
CA ASP A 71 3.22 18.65 3.91
C ASP A 71 3.22 19.69 5.04
N GLN A 72 4.06 19.53 6.07
CA GLN A 72 4.30 20.55 7.09
C GLN A 72 4.95 21.83 6.52
N ALA A 73 5.91 21.68 5.60
CA ALA A 73 6.52 22.85 4.94
C ALA A 73 5.48 23.59 4.07
N LEU A 74 4.63 22.87 3.33
CA LEU A 74 3.55 23.47 2.56
C LEU A 74 2.57 24.23 3.46
N ALA A 75 2.15 23.63 4.58
CA ALA A 75 1.28 24.26 5.56
C ALA A 75 1.94 25.48 6.23
N HIS A 76 3.24 25.39 6.53
CA HIS A 76 3.99 26.51 7.12
C HIS A 76 4.07 27.75 6.21
N PHE A 77 4.32 27.55 4.91
CA PHE A 77 4.48 28.66 3.97
C PHE A 77 3.15 29.23 3.48
N PHE A 78 2.12 28.40 3.32
CA PHE A 78 0.87 28.79 2.63
C PHE A 78 -0.42 28.50 3.41
N GLY A 79 -0.34 27.85 4.59
CA GLY A 79 -1.51 27.50 5.40
C GLY A 79 -2.47 26.53 4.71
N ALA A 80 -3.74 26.60 5.09
CA ALA A 80 -4.84 25.91 4.42
C ALA A 80 -5.74 26.94 3.72
N GLY A 81 -5.37 27.37 2.53
CA GLY A 81 -6.05 28.42 1.78
C GLY A 81 -6.18 28.08 0.28
N THR A 82 -6.69 29.09 -0.47
CA THR A 82 -6.93 28.96 -1.91
C THR A 82 -5.67 28.60 -2.72
N ASP A 83 -4.52 29.12 -2.32
CA ASP A 83 -3.24 28.82 -2.99
C ASP A 83 -2.84 27.36 -2.82
N THR A 84 -2.97 26.86 -1.59
CA THR A 84 -2.70 25.44 -1.28
C THR A 84 -3.71 24.54 -1.97
N ASP A 85 -4.98 24.92 -2.04
CA ASP A 85 -6.03 24.18 -2.76
C ASP A 85 -5.70 24.08 -4.26
N ALA A 86 -5.26 25.19 -4.88
CA ALA A 86 -4.86 25.21 -6.29
C ALA A 86 -3.67 24.27 -6.57
N PHE A 87 -2.68 24.26 -5.68
CA PHE A 87 -1.56 23.32 -5.78
C PHE A 87 -2.01 21.86 -5.59
N LEU A 88 -2.88 21.58 -4.61
CA LEU A 88 -3.35 20.22 -4.34
C LEU A 88 -4.22 19.65 -5.46
N VAL A 89 -4.97 20.49 -6.18
CA VAL A 89 -5.66 20.09 -7.41
C VAL A 89 -4.64 19.68 -8.47
N ALA A 90 -3.61 20.50 -8.70
CA ALA A 90 -2.53 20.20 -9.63
C ALA A 90 -1.70 18.95 -9.21
N TRP A 91 -1.56 18.72 -7.90
CA TRP A 91 -0.86 17.57 -7.33
C TRP A 91 -1.58 16.24 -7.55
N THR A 92 -2.89 16.26 -7.74
CA THR A 92 -3.70 15.03 -7.88
C THR A 92 -3.23 14.16 -9.05
N VAL A 93 -2.85 14.78 -10.18
CA VAL A 93 -2.36 14.04 -11.35
C VAL A 93 -1.01 13.37 -11.12
N PRO A 94 0.02 14.05 -10.57
CA PRO A 94 1.27 13.39 -10.15
C PRO A 94 1.06 12.28 -9.13
N GLU A 95 0.17 12.45 -8.14
CA GLU A 95 -0.12 11.43 -7.13
C GLU A 95 -0.68 10.15 -7.76
N MET A 96 -1.62 10.29 -8.71
CA MET A 96 -2.13 9.16 -9.49
C MET A 96 -1.05 8.52 -10.37
N ALA A 97 -0.23 9.35 -11.02
CA ALA A 97 0.86 8.87 -11.87
C ALA A 97 1.92 8.11 -11.05
N ALA A 98 2.24 8.53 -9.83
CA ALA A 98 3.18 7.83 -8.96
C ALA A 98 2.68 6.41 -8.65
N THR A 99 1.42 6.25 -8.26
CA THR A 99 0.83 4.94 -7.99
C THR A 99 0.84 4.05 -9.23
N LEU A 100 0.44 4.57 -10.39
CA LEU A 100 0.33 3.78 -11.62
C LEU A 100 1.70 3.49 -12.27
N LEU A 101 2.64 4.43 -12.21
CA LEU A 101 3.91 4.31 -12.94
C LEU A 101 5.06 3.81 -12.07
N ILE A 102 5.09 4.13 -10.78
CA ILE A 102 6.22 3.78 -9.91
C ILE A 102 5.91 2.57 -9.03
N GLU A 103 4.73 2.56 -8.38
CA GLU A 103 4.42 1.58 -7.34
C GLU A 103 3.96 0.26 -7.93
N ASP A 104 2.90 0.25 -8.73
CA ASP A 104 2.23 -0.97 -9.16
C ASP A 104 2.28 -1.20 -10.68
N GLY A 105 1.84 -0.25 -11.51
CA GLY A 105 1.50 -0.53 -12.90
C GLY A 105 2.68 -0.98 -13.77
N LEU A 106 3.73 -0.17 -13.93
CA LEU A 106 4.88 -0.52 -14.77
C LEU A 106 5.67 -1.72 -14.25
N ALA A 107 5.72 -1.92 -12.94
CA ALA A 107 6.43 -3.05 -12.33
C ALA A 107 5.85 -4.39 -12.78
N PHE A 108 4.51 -4.50 -12.93
CA PHE A 108 3.86 -5.74 -13.38
C PHE A 108 4.28 -6.18 -14.78
N PHE A 109 4.59 -5.23 -15.66
CA PHE A 109 5.01 -5.54 -17.03
C PHE A 109 6.53 -5.63 -17.18
N LEU A 110 7.25 -4.69 -16.59
CA LEU A 110 8.69 -4.55 -16.82
C LEU A 110 9.53 -5.52 -15.98
N VAL A 111 9.16 -5.81 -14.73
CA VAL A 111 9.94 -6.73 -13.90
C VAL A 111 10.00 -8.13 -14.51
N PRO A 112 8.91 -8.75 -14.98
CA PRO A 112 8.97 -10.03 -15.68
C PRO A 112 9.76 -9.97 -17.00
N ALA A 113 9.60 -8.87 -17.78
CA ALA A 113 10.33 -8.71 -19.04
C ALA A 113 11.86 -8.64 -18.81
N PHE A 114 12.29 -7.85 -17.82
CA PHE A 114 13.72 -7.79 -17.44
C PHE A 114 14.21 -9.11 -16.84
N SER A 115 13.42 -9.79 -16.03
CA SER A 115 13.77 -11.09 -15.45
C SER A 115 13.97 -12.15 -16.54
N LEU A 116 13.11 -12.17 -17.56
CA LEU A 116 13.26 -13.05 -18.72
C LEU A 116 14.52 -12.73 -19.53
N ALA A 117 14.80 -11.45 -19.80
CA ALA A 117 16.00 -11.01 -20.49
C ALA A 117 17.27 -11.37 -19.71
N LEU A 118 17.25 -11.28 -18.37
CA LEU A 118 18.34 -11.69 -17.51
C LEU A 118 18.56 -13.22 -17.54
N ALA A 119 17.49 -14.01 -17.54
CA ALA A 119 17.59 -15.47 -17.67
C ALA A 119 18.16 -15.89 -19.03
N GLN A 120 17.81 -15.18 -20.12
CA GLN A 120 18.38 -15.41 -21.45
C GLN A 120 19.86 -15.01 -21.53
N ARG A 121 20.27 -13.95 -20.81
CA ARG A 121 21.69 -13.54 -20.72
C ARG A 121 22.58 -14.65 -20.17
N GLY A 122 22.11 -15.42 -19.20
CA GLY A 122 22.84 -16.56 -18.63
C GLY A 122 23.04 -17.75 -19.59
N ARG A 123 22.30 -17.78 -20.72
CA ARG A 123 22.38 -18.84 -21.73
C ARG A 123 23.35 -18.56 -22.89
N GLY A 124 24.07 -17.43 -22.88
CA GLY A 124 25.20 -17.18 -23.79
C GLY A 124 24.86 -16.87 -25.25
N THR A 125 23.68 -16.34 -25.56
CA THR A 125 23.31 -15.91 -26.92
C THR A 125 23.91 -14.54 -27.25
N GLY A 126 24.81 -14.47 -28.18
CA GLY A 126 25.65 -13.39 -28.74
C GLY A 126 25.41 -11.92 -28.39
N ARG A 127 24.21 -11.35 -28.57
CA ARG A 127 23.86 -9.99 -28.13
C ARG A 127 23.26 -10.01 -26.72
N ASP A 128 23.65 -9.07 -25.88
CA ASP A 128 23.09 -8.91 -24.52
C ASP A 128 21.58 -8.65 -24.55
N PRO A 129 20.71 -9.60 -24.15
CA PRO A 129 19.27 -9.47 -24.25
C PRO A 129 18.72 -8.31 -23.44
N VAL A 130 19.37 -7.98 -22.30
CA VAL A 130 18.94 -6.86 -21.44
C VAL A 130 19.19 -5.52 -22.14
N ARG A 131 20.37 -5.37 -22.78
CA ARG A 131 20.67 -4.15 -23.54
C ARG A 131 19.76 -4.03 -24.77
N ALA A 132 19.45 -5.13 -25.44
CA ALA A 132 18.52 -5.14 -26.55
C ALA A 132 17.11 -4.72 -26.12
N LEU A 133 16.65 -5.25 -24.97
CA LEU A 133 15.35 -4.86 -24.38
C LEU A 133 15.33 -3.36 -24.06
N VAL A 134 16.38 -2.84 -23.40
CA VAL A 134 16.47 -1.41 -23.05
C VAL A 134 16.51 -0.55 -24.31
N ALA A 135 17.33 -0.88 -25.29
CA ALA A 135 17.45 -0.15 -26.55
C ALA A 135 16.13 -0.11 -27.34
N ALA A 136 15.31 -1.15 -27.25
CA ALA A 136 14.02 -1.22 -27.93
C ALA A 136 12.89 -0.53 -27.13
N SER A 137 12.86 -0.66 -25.80
CA SER A 137 11.74 -0.20 -24.97
C SER A 137 11.91 1.23 -24.45
N LEU A 138 13.11 1.61 -24.00
CA LEU A 138 13.33 2.91 -23.35
C LEU A 138 13.01 4.11 -24.25
N PRO A 139 13.47 4.19 -25.53
CA PRO A 139 13.14 5.34 -26.39
C PRO A 139 11.63 5.48 -26.65
N ARG A 140 10.95 4.35 -26.86
CA ARG A 140 9.50 4.34 -27.08
C ARG A 140 8.75 4.81 -25.84
N MET A 141 9.13 4.34 -24.68
CA MET A 141 8.53 4.75 -23.40
C MET A 141 8.84 6.21 -23.08
N CYS A 142 10.07 6.69 -23.33
CA CYS A 142 10.40 8.12 -23.23
C CYS A 142 9.50 8.97 -24.10
N LEU A 143 9.30 8.57 -25.36
CA LEU A 143 8.42 9.29 -26.29
C LEU A 143 6.96 9.28 -25.81
N CYS A 144 6.44 8.12 -25.39
CA CYS A 144 5.08 8.02 -24.86
C CYS A 144 4.88 8.88 -23.61
N PHE A 145 5.81 8.86 -22.66
CA PHE A 145 5.70 9.67 -21.44
C PHE A 145 5.92 11.15 -21.71
N ALA A 146 6.81 11.52 -22.64
CA ALA A 146 6.98 12.90 -23.07
C ALA A 146 5.72 13.42 -23.79
N ALA A 147 5.12 12.62 -24.65
CA ALA A 147 3.85 12.95 -25.29
C ALA A 147 2.73 13.09 -24.25
N ALA A 148 2.64 12.18 -23.28
CA ALA A 148 1.67 12.27 -22.18
C ALA A 148 1.87 13.54 -21.34
N ALA A 149 3.12 13.90 -21.00
CA ALA A 149 3.45 15.12 -20.29
C ALA A 149 3.04 16.37 -21.09
N LEU A 150 3.32 16.39 -22.39
CA LEU A 150 2.92 17.48 -23.28
C LEU A 150 1.40 17.61 -23.39
N VAL A 151 0.70 16.50 -23.63
CA VAL A 151 -0.77 16.47 -23.70
C VAL A 151 -1.36 16.99 -22.40
N LEU A 152 -0.85 16.53 -21.24
CA LEU A 152 -1.31 16.98 -19.94
C LEU A 152 -1.05 18.48 -19.72
N ALA A 153 0.13 18.99 -20.11
CA ALA A 153 0.45 20.42 -20.00
C ALA A 153 -0.45 21.29 -20.90
N LEU A 154 -0.75 20.82 -22.10
CA LEU A 154 -1.68 21.50 -23.01
C LEU A 154 -3.13 21.39 -22.54
N ALA A 155 -3.52 20.23 -22.03
CA ALA A 155 -4.86 19.97 -21.51
C ALA A 155 -5.09 20.54 -20.09
N ALA A 156 -4.08 21.13 -19.44
CA ALA A 156 -4.17 21.62 -18.07
C ALA A 156 -5.42 22.48 -17.76
N PRO A 157 -5.85 23.44 -18.62
CA PRO A 157 -7.08 24.19 -18.36
C PRO A 157 -8.32 23.32 -18.27
N TRP A 158 -8.46 22.35 -19.17
CA TRP A 158 -9.62 21.42 -19.17
C TRP A 158 -9.55 20.43 -18.00
N VAL A 159 -8.36 19.96 -17.66
CA VAL A 159 -8.15 19.06 -16.51
C VAL A 159 -8.52 19.76 -15.21
N VAL A 160 -8.07 21.00 -14.99
CA VAL A 160 -8.41 21.78 -13.81
C VAL A 160 -9.90 22.09 -13.76
N ALA A 161 -10.51 22.52 -14.88
CA ALA A 161 -11.94 22.76 -14.94
C ALA A 161 -12.79 21.51 -14.68
N ALA A 162 -12.33 20.34 -15.07
CA ALA A 162 -12.99 19.07 -14.80
C ALA A 162 -12.80 18.58 -13.35
N LEU A 163 -11.61 18.76 -12.77
CA LEU A 163 -11.28 18.30 -11.42
C LEU A 163 -11.82 19.23 -10.33
N ALA A 164 -11.82 20.53 -10.59
CA ALA A 164 -12.15 21.53 -9.59
C ALA A 164 -12.84 22.75 -10.24
N PRO A 165 -14.07 22.60 -10.76
CA PRO A 165 -14.77 23.66 -11.47
C PRO A 165 -15.09 24.88 -10.60
N GLY A 166 -15.25 24.70 -9.28
CA GLY A 166 -15.55 25.74 -8.32
C GLY A 166 -14.33 26.45 -7.72
N LEU A 167 -13.11 26.12 -8.16
CA LEU A 167 -11.91 26.69 -7.59
C LEU A 167 -11.81 28.21 -7.88
N PRO A 168 -11.56 29.08 -6.87
CA PRO A 168 -11.51 30.53 -7.05
C PRO A 168 -10.38 30.98 -8.00
N ASP A 169 -9.18 30.41 -7.88
CA ASP A 169 -8.02 30.71 -8.75
C ASP A 169 -7.66 29.53 -9.64
N GLN A 170 -8.43 29.35 -10.73
CA GLN A 170 -8.16 28.33 -11.72
C GLN A 170 -6.85 28.58 -12.49
N ARG A 171 -6.42 29.85 -12.67
CA ARG A 171 -5.19 30.18 -13.39
C ARG A 171 -3.97 29.66 -12.63
N LEU A 172 -3.93 29.87 -11.32
CA LEU A 172 -2.87 29.35 -10.47
C LEU A 172 -2.81 27.81 -10.51
N ALA A 173 -3.96 27.15 -10.46
CA ALA A 173 -4.03 25.69 -10.57
C ALA A 173 -3.55 25.19 -11.93
N VAL A 174 -3.87 25.88 -13.03
CA VAL A 174 -3.38 25.56 -14.38
C VAL A 174 -1.86 25.73 -14.47
N ASP A 175 -1.31 26.80 -13.94
CA ASP A 175 0.14 27.01 -13.93
C ASP A 175 0.86 25.91 -13.13
N CYS A 176 0.34 25.57 -11.95
CA CYS A 176 0.85 24.46 -11.16
C CYS A 176 0.71 23.11 -11.91
N THR A 177 -0.41 22.87 -12.60
CA THR A 177 -0.64 21.64 -13.37
C THR A 177 0.34 21.53 -14.55
N ARG A 178 0.66 22.62 -15.24
CA ARG A 178 1.67 22.63 -16.31
C ARG A 178 3.06 22.26 -15.80
N LEU A 179 3.46 22.80 -14.63
CA LEU A 179 4.73 22.46 -13.98
C LEU A 179 4.76 20.99 -13.57
N THR A 180 3.70 20.50 -12.94
CA THR A 180 3.61 19.10 -12.47
C THR A 180 3.39 18.10 -13.59
N ALA A 181 2.92 18.52 -14.78
CA ALA A 181 2.77 17.66 -15.96
C ALA A 181 4.06 16.95 -16.37
N THR A 182 5.23 17.60 -16.11
CA THR A 182 6.55 17.00 -16.35
C THR A 182 6.77 15.70 -15.57
N CYS A 183 6.00 15.48 -14.51
CA CYS A 183 6.04 14.25 -13.72
C CYS A 183 5.59 13.02 -14.51
N ALA A 184 4.75 13.16 -15.53
CA ALA A 184 4.38 12.03 -16.38
C ALA A 184 5.62 11.39 -17.04
N LEU A 185 6.57 12.21 -17.49
CA LEU A 185 7.85 11.75 -18.03
C LEU A 185 8.77 11.23 -16.92
N SER A 186 9.02 12.04 -15.89
CA SER A 186 10.01 11.70 -14.87
C SER A 186 9.57 10.50 -14.01
N PHE A 187 8.29 10.39 -13.65
CA PHE A 187 7.78 9.23 -12.90
C PHE A 187 7.74 7.97 -13.76
N GLY A 188 7.39 8.09 -15.06
CA GLY A 188 7.48 6.96 -15.99
C GLY A 188 8.90 6.42 -16.11
N LEU A 189 9.90 7.30 -16.23
CA LEU A 189 11.30 6.93 -16.27
C LEU A 189 11.80 6.38 -14.92
N ALA A 190 11.40 6.98 -13.80
CA ALA A 190 11.74 6.49 -12.47
C ALA A 190 11.15 5.09 -12.23
N GLY A 191 9.91 4.85 -12.64
CA GLY A 191 9.26 3.54 -12.61
C GLY A 191 9.97 2.52 -13.47
N TYR A 192 10.38 2.90 -14.69
CA TYR A 192 11.18 2.05 -15.58
C TYR A 192 12.51 1.65 -14.93
N CYS A 193 13.27 2.62 -14.42
CA CYS A 193 14.54 2.37 -13.73
C CYS A 193 14.34 1.50 -12.49
N SER A 194 13.30 1.78 -11.69
CA SER A 194 12.97 0.99 -10.51
C SER A 194 12.64 -0.46 -10.85
N ALA A 195 11.84 -0.71 -11.90
CA ALA A 195 11.49 -2.05 -12.35
C ALA A 195 12.73 -2.82 -12.85
N ALA A 196 13.58 -2.18 -13.64
CA ALA A 196 14.84 -2.76 -14.11
C ALA A 196 15.78 -3.11 -12.92
N LEU A 197 15.96 -2.20 -11.96
CA LEU A 197 16.79 -2.42 -10.78
C LEU A 197 16.23 -3.52 -9.86
N ARG A 198 14.90 -3.57 -9.66
CA ARG A 198 14.24 -4.66 -8.90
C ARG A 198 14.45 -6.02 -9.56
N ALA A 199 14.39 -6.11 -10.89
CA ALA A 199 14.70 -7.34 -11.62
C ALA A 199 16.17 -7.79 -11.41
N HIS A 200 17.10 -6.83 -11.26
CA HIS A 200 18.50 -7.10 -10.86
C HIS A 200 18.68 -7.31 -9.35
N GLN A 201 17.61 -7.48 -8.57
CA GLN A 201 17.61 -7.63 -7.11
C GLN A 201 18.27 -6.46 -6.36
N ARG A 202 18.25 -5.26 -6.93
CA ARG A 202 18.73 -4.02 -6.34
C ARG A 202 17.56 -3.19 -5.82
N TYR A 203 17.20 -3.36 -4.55
CA TYR A 203 16.03 -2.72 -3.93
C TYR A 203 16.34 -1.39 -3.23
N THR A 204 17.60 -1.18 -2.81
CA THR A 204 17.99 0.01 -2.04
C THR A 204 17.84 1.31 -2.84
N VAL A 205 18.29 1.33 -4.11
CA VAL A 205 18.22 2.52 -4.95
C VAL A 205 16.76 2.93 -5.27
N PRO A 206 15.87 1.99 -5.68
CA PRO A 206 14.45 2.30 -5.78
C PRO A 206 13.80 2.80 -4.48
N ALA A 207 14.30 2.40 -3.30
CA ALA A 207 13.77 2.88 -2.03
C ALA A 207 14.19 4.33 -1.70
N THR A 208 15.29 4.84 -2.28
CA THR A 208 15.75 6.23 -2.02
C THR A 208 14.96 7.29 -2.77
N ILE A 209 14.19 6.92 -3.80
CA ILE A 209 13.56 7.90 -4.71
C ILE A 209 12.62 8.86 -3.98
N TYR A 210 11.81 8.36 -3.04
CA TYR A 210 10.89 9.21 -2.28
C TYR A 210 11.60 10.13 -1.28
N VAL A 211 12.78 9.73 -0.78
CA VAL A 211 13.64 10.58 0.06
C VAL A 211 14.14 11.76 -0.77
N VAL A 212 14.72 11.49 -1.94
CA VAL A 212 15.26 12.52 -2.85
C VAL A 212 14.14 13.44 -3.34
N TYR A 213 12.99 12.87 -3.68
CA TYR A 213 11.83 13.60 -4.17
C TYR A 213 11.28 14.61 -3.15
N ASN A 214 11.00 14.14 -1.94
CA ASN A 214 10.45 14.99 -0.90
C ASN A 214 11.48 16.04 -0.42
N ALA A 215 12.76 15.66 -0.32
CA ALA A 215 13.83 16.61 0.00
C ALA A 215 13.94 17.72 -1.05
N ALA A 216 13.81 17.40 -2.34
CA ALA A 216 13.83 18.39 -3.41
C ALA A 216 12.66 19.37 -3.32
N ILE A 217 11.45 18.89 -3.01
CA ILE A 217 10.28 19.76 -2.86
C ILE A 217 10.47 20.70 -1.66
N ILE A 218 10.93 20.19 -0.51
CA ILE A 218 11.20 21.00 0.68
C ILE A 218 12.26 22.07 0.37
N ALA A 219 13.36 21.69 -0.28
CA ALA A 219 14.41 22.62 -0.67
C ALA A 219 13.91 23.70 -1.63
N THR A 220 13.10 23.31 -2.63
CA THR A 220 12.54 24.27 -3.60
C THR A 220 11.54 25.21 -2.93
N LEU A 221 10.72 24.74 -2.00
CA LEU A 221 9.85 25.57 -1.18
C LEU A 221 10.67 26.58 -0.37
N ALA A 222 11.68 26.12 0.36
CA ALA A 222 12.52 27.01 1.18
C ALA A 222 13.24 28.10 0.37
N LEU A 223 13.63 27.80 -0.88
CA LEU A 223 14.37 28.73 -1.73
C LEU A 223 13.48 29.69 -2.53
N LEU A 224 12.32 29.23 -2.99
CA LEU A 224 11.51 29.94 -3.98
C LEU A 224 10.13 30.39 -3.48
N ALA A 225 9.66 29.93 -2.30
CA ALA A 225 8.31 30.27 -1.81
C ALA A 225 8.04 31.78 -1.77
N ALA A 226 9.02 32.58 -1.30
CA ALA A 226 8.88 34.01 -1.20
C ALA A 226 8.73 34.73 -2.56
N ARG A 227 9.26 34.16 -3.66
CA ARG A 227 9.23 34.76 -4.99
C ARG A 227 8.15 34.23 -5.89
N TRP A 228 7.85 32.94 -5.80
CA TRP A 228 6.97 32.20 -6.72
C TRP A 228 5.65 31.75 -6.07
N GLY A 229 5.47 32.04 -4.77
CA GLY A 229 4.31 31.56 -4.04
C GLY A 229 4.20 30.02 -4.12
N VAL A 230 3.00 29.51 -4.18
CA VAL A 230 2.75 28.06 -4.22
C VAL A 230 3.25 27.37 -5.51
N ARG A 231 3.52 28.12 -6.60
CA ARG A 231 4.20 27.60 -7.80
C ARG A 231 5.56 26.99 -7.46
N ALA A 232 6.23 27.45 -6.39
CA ALA A 232 7.47 26.86 -5.88
C ALA A 232 7.29 25.38 -5.49
N ALA A 233 6.14 25.02 -4.90
CA ALA A 233 5.81 23.63 -4.61
C ALA A 233 5.68 22.79 -5.91
N ALA A 234 4.98 23.30 -6.91
CA ALA A 234 4.82 22.65 -8.20
C ALA A 234 6.15 22.49 -8.95
N ALA A 235 7.02 23.53 -8.91
CA ALA A 235 8.39 23.43 -9.43
C ALA A 235 9.22 22.40 -8.66
N GLY A 236 9.07 22.33 -7.34
CA GLY A 236 9.71 21.32 -6.50
C GLY A 236 9.31 19.88 -6.88
N VAL A 237 8.06 19.69 -7.26
CA VAL A 237 7.55 18.40 -7.79
C VAL A 237 8.27 18.04 -9.10
N ALA A 238 8.40 18.98 -10.03
CA ALA A 238 9.09 18.77 -11.30
C ALA A 238 10.58 18.45 -11.09
N VAL A 239 11.27 19.24 -10.26
CA VAL A 239 12.68 19.02 -9.91
C VAL A 239 12.87 17.69 -9.18
N GLY A 240 12.02 17.41 -8.18
CA GLY A 240 12.05 16.16 -7.43
C GLY A 240 11.86 14.94 -8.32
N GLY A 241 10.91 14.99 -9.25
CA GLY A 241 10.69 13.93 -10.24
C GLY A 241 11.92 13.70 -11.13
N ALA A 242 12.57 14.76 -11.60
CA ALA A 242 13.82 14.64 -12.36
C ALA A 242 14.95 14.01 -11.52
N LEU A 243 15.08 14.43 -10.27
CA LEU A 243 16.09 13.90 -9.35
C LEU A 243 15.85 12.41 -8.99
N MET A 244 14.61 11.94 -8.95
CA MET A 244 14.30 10.50 -8.81
C MET A 244 14.95 9.68 -9.93
N VAL A 245 14.91 10.18 -11.17
CA VAL A 245 15.53 9.53 -12.33
C VAL A 245 17.05 9.59 -12.21
N VAL A 246 17.61 10.78 -11.96
CA VAL A 246 19.06 11.01 -11.82
C VAL A 246 19.66 10.10 -10.75
N ALA A 247 19.00 9.92 -9.62
CA ALA A 247 19.47 9.05 -8.54
C ALA A 247 19.55 7.56 -8.95
N GLN A 248 18.71 7.11 -9.90
CA GLN A 248 18.66 5.71 -10.32
C GLN A 248 19.55 5.40 -11.53
N VAL A 249 19.74 6.34 -12.45
CA VAL A 249 20.46 6.17 -13.72
C VAL A 249 21.88 5.61 -13.52
N PRO A 250 22.73 6.10 -12.58
CA PRO A 250 24.08 5.56 -12.41
C PRO A 250 24.08 4.08 -12.03
N SER A 251 23.15 3.67 -11.18
CA SER A 251 23.00 2.26 -10.78
C SER A 251 22.53 1.40 -11.95
N LEU A 252 21.57 1.85 -12.74
CA LEU A 252 21.08 1.15 -13.91
C LEU A 252 22.19 1.01 -14.96
N VAL A 253 22.93 2.08 -15.26
CA VAL A 253 24.04 2.06 -16.23
C VAL A 253 25.13 1.08 -15.80
N ARG A 254 25.46 1.03 -14.49
CA ARG A 254 26.41 0.04 -13.96
C ARG A 254 25.94 -1.39 -14.22
N GLN A 255 24.65 -1.70 -13.99
CA GLN A 255 24.09 -3.03 -14.23
C GLN A 255 24.09 -3.40 -15.73
N LEU A 256 23.84 -2.42 -16.59
CA LEU A 256 23.90 -2.63 -18.04
C LEU A 256 25.34 -2.83 -18.55
N ARG A 257 26.33 -2.18 -17.91
CA ARG A 257 27.77 -2.30 -18.27
C ARG A 257 28.41 -3.56 -17.70
N SER A 258 28.05 -3.97 -16.50
CA SER A 258 28.62 -5.13 -15.80
C SER A 258 28.14 -6.47 -16.36
N GLY A 259 28.20 -6.70 -17.65
CA GLY A 259 27.74 -7.87 -18.41
C GLY A 259 28.08 -9.29 -17.89
N ARG A 260 28.57 -9.40 -16.63
CA ARG A 260 28.79 -10.66 -15.90
C ARG A 260 27.58 -10.96 -15.04
N GLY A 261 26.82 -11.97 -15.42
CA GLY A 261 25.78 -12.54 -14.58
C GLY A 261 26.39 -13.02 -13.26
N THR A 262 25.99 -12.41 -12.15
CA THR A 262 26.06 -13.10 -10.87
C THR A 262 25.02 -14.22 -10.96
N GLY A 263 25.51 -15.45 -11.16
CA GLY A 263 24.70 -16.65 -11.24
C GLY A 263 23.95 -16.90 -9.92
N GLY A 264 22.79 -16.36 -9.81
CA GLY A 264 21.73 -16.83 -8.94
C GLY A 264 20.68 -17.39 -9.87
N SER A 265 20.57 -18.70 -9.93
CA SER A 265 19.56 -19.43 -10.70
C SER A 265 18.18 -18.98 -10.22
N PRO A 266 17.37 -18.28 -11.01
CA PRO A 266 15.96 -18.20 -10.72
C PRO A 266 15.38 -19.57 -11.05
N ALA A 267 14.73 -20.21 -10.09
CA ALA A 267 13.94 -21.41 -10.35
C ALA A 267 13.02 -21.14 -11.55
N PRO A 268 12.93 -22.07 -12.50
CA PRO A 268 12.03 -21.91 -13.64
C PRO A 268 10.58 -21.94 -13.15
N ALA A 269 10.00 -20.78 -12.96
CA ALA A 269 8.56 -20.68 -12.87
C ALA A 269 8.01 -20.90 -14.28
N GLU A 270 7.26 -21.97 -14.47
CA GLU A 270 6.49 -22.19 -15.70
C GLU A 270 5.64 -20.95 -15.99
N PRO A 271 5.67 -20.42 -17.22
CA PRO A 271 4.87 -19.24 -17.55
C PRO A 271 3.39 -19.62 -17.54
N PRO A 272 2.57 -19.02 -16.65
CA PRO A 272 1.12 -19.18 -16.76
C PRO A 272 0.66 -18.64 -18.12
N SER A 273 -0.39 -19.25 -18.68
CA SER A 273 -0.92 -18.91 -20.00
C SER A 273 -1.11 -17.38 -20.15
N THR A 274 -0.59 -16.80 -21.21
CA THR A 274 -0.51 -15.35 -21.44
C THR A 274 -1.87 -14.63 -21.30
N ARG A 275 -2.98 -15.26 -21.68
CA ARG A 275 -4.33 -14.68 -21.60
C ARG A 275 -4.86 -14.54 -20.16
N LEU A 276 -4.67 -15.55 -19.31
CA LEU A 276 -5.04 -15.49 -17.87
C LEU A 276 -4.26 -14.39 -17.15
N ARG A 277 -2.98 -14.25 -17.47
CA ARG A 277 -2.10 -13.22 -16.89
C ARG A 277 -2.56 -11.80 -17.25
N THR A 278 -2.97 -11.55 -18.49
CA THR A 278 -3.41 -10.24 -18.95
C THR A 278 -4.70 -9.80 -18.24
N THR A 279 -5.69 -10.68 -18.12
CA THR A 279 -6.97 -10.35 -17.45
C THR A 279 -6.79 -10.10 -15.96
N VAL A 280 -5.93 -10.85 -15.27
CA VAL A 280 -5.61 -10.59 -13.85
C VAL A 280 -4.97 -9.21 -13.68
N ILE A 281 -4.03 -8.85 -14.55
CA ILE A 281 -3.38 -7.53 -14.50
C ILE A 281 -4.43 -6.40 -14.69
N TRP A 282 -5.33 -6.55 -15.66
CA TRP A 282 -6.38 -5.57 -15.90
C TRP A 282 -7.33 -5.41 -14.72
N THR A 283 -7.71 -6.49 -14.04
CA THR A 283 -8.58 -6.41 -12.85
C THR A 283 -7.88 -5.71 -11.68
N VAL A 284 -6.59 -5.98 -11.45
CA VAL A 284 -5.80 -5.29 -10.41
C VAL A 284 -5.63 -3.81 -10.74
N LEU A 285 -5.27 -3.49 -11.99
CA LEU A 285 -5.08 -2.11 -12.44
C LEU A 285 -6.39 -1.31 -12.34
N LEU A 286 -7.52 -1.89 -12.78
CA LEU A 286 -8.82 -1.24 -12.70
C LEU A 286 -9.26 -1.03 -11.25
N PHE A 287 -9.00 -2.00 -10.37
CA PHE A 287 -9.25 -1.84 -8.93
C PHE A 287 -8.42 -0.69 -8.34
N ALA A 288 -7.12 -0.61 -8.68
CA ALA A 288 -6.25 0.48 -8.22
C ALA A 288 -6.73 1.84 -8.76
N LEU A 289 -7.11 1.91 -10.04
CA LEU A 289 -7.65 3.12 -10.66
C LEU A 289 -8.97 3.55 -10.00
N CYS A 290 -9.88 2.62 -9.77
CA CYS A 290 -11.11 2.88 -9.02
C CYS A 290 -10.81 3.44 -7.62
N ARG A 291 -9.85 2.87 -6.91
CA ARG A 291 -9.46 3.37 -5.58
C ARG A 291 -8.92 4.81 -5.64
N GLN A 292 -8.15 5.14 -6.66
CA GLN A 292 -7.60 6.49 -6.85
C GLN A 292 -8.68 7.51 -7.23
N SER A 293 -9.77 7.09 -7.87
CA SER A 293 -10.86 8.01 -8.25
C SER A 293 -11.59 8.62 -7.04
N GLN A 294 -11.48 8.06 -5.83
CA GLN A 294 -12.01 8.67 -4.61
C GLN A 294 -11.43 10.07 -4.38
N VAL A 295 -10.11 10.24 -4.60
CA VAL A 295 -9.45 11.54 -4.47
C VAL A 295 -9.99 12.55 -5.49
N LEU A 296 -10.28 12.10 -6.73
CA LEU A 296 -10.87 12.97 -7.76
C LEU A 296 -12.25 13.49 -7.34
N ILE A 297 -13.09 12.60 -6.79
CA ILE A 297 -14.43 12.95 -6.31
C ILE A 297 -14.34 13.95 -5.15
N GLU A 298 -13.43 13.73 -4.20
CA GLU A 298 -13.20 14.65 -3.08
C GLU A 298 -12.77 16.03 -3.57
N ARG A 299 -11.83 16.13 -4.52
CA ARG A 299 -11.38 17.40 -5.11
C ARG A 299 -12.50 18.12 -5.84
N PHE A 300 -13.26 17.37 -6.65
CA PHE A 300 -14.40 17.91 -7.38
C PHE A 300 -15.44 18.52 -6.45
N LEU A 301 -15.87 17.77 -5.42
CA LEU A 301 -16.88 18.21 -4.47
C LEU A 301 -16.36 19.38 -3.59
N ALA A 302 -15.14 19.29 -3.11
CA ALA A 302 -14.55 20.30 -2.24
C ALA A 302 -14.24 21.61 -2.97
N SER A 303 -14.09 21.60 -4.30
CA SER A 303 -13.80 22.80 -5.09
C SER A 303 -14.90 23.86 -5.03
N SER A 304 -16.14 23.45 -4.77
CA SER A 304 -17.30 24.36 -4.63
C SER A 304 -17.44 24.97 -3.24
N LEU A 305 -16.60 24.57 -2.28
CA LEU A 305 -16.60 25.05 -0.92
C LEU A 305 -15.64 26.25 -0.75
N PRO A 306 -15.72 27.01 0.37
CA PRO A 306 -14.76 28.07 0.66
C PRO A 306 -13.31 27.59 0.59
N GLY A 307 -12.40 28.51 0.25
CA GLY A 307 -10.96 28.22 0.16
C GLY A 307 -10.40 27.56 1.43
N GLY A 308 -9.51 26.61 1.26
CA GLY A 308 -8.98 25.76 2.33
C GLY A 308 -9.66 24.39 2.47
N ALA A 309 -10.83 24.19 1.87
CA ALA A 309 -11.59 22.94 1.99
C ALA A 309 -10.81 21.72 1.50
N ILE A 310 -10.14 21.84 0.35
CA ILE A 310 -9.30 20.79 -0.22
C ILE A 310 -8.08 20.53 0.67
N SER A 311 -7.47 21.58 1.20
CA SER A 311 -6.31 21.52 2.09
C SER A 311 -6.65 20.82 3.41
N HIS A 312 -7.76 21.18 4.04
CA HIS A 312 -8.21 20.53 5.28
C HIS A 312 -8.46 19.05 5.09
N LEU A 313 -9.13 18.64 3.98
CA LEU A 313 -9.31 17.21 3.63
C LEU A 313 -7.96 16.50 3.45
N ASN A 314 -7.04 17.11 2.70
CA ASN A 314 -5.75 16.52 2.41
C ASN A 314 -4.90 16.31 3.67
N TYR A 315 -4.74 17.34 4.51
CA TYR A 315 -3.97 17.24 5.75
C TYR A 315 -4.61 16.26 6.74
N ALA A 316 -5.93 16.32 6.90
CA ALA A 316 -6.69 15.39 7.73
C ALA A 316 -6.49 13.93 7.28
N GLN A 317 -6.60 13.67 5.98
CA GLN A 317 -6.45 12.36 5.39
C GLN A 317 -5.03 11.80 5.58
N LYS A 318 -4.00 12.60 5.31
CA LYS A 318 -2.58 12.18 5.43
C LYS A 318 -2.24 11.72 6.85
N VAL A 319 -2.69 12.47 7.86
CA VAL A 319 -2.47 12.11 9.27
C VAL A 319 -3.32 10.91 9.68
N ALA A 320 -4.61 10.91 9.33
CA ALA A 320 -5.53 9.82 9.68
C ALA A 320 -5.09 8.47 9.11
N GLN A 321 -4.47 8.43 7.93
CA GLN A 321 -4.05 7.19 7.27
C GLN A 321 -2.78 6.55 7.85
N MET A 322 -2.03 7.21 8.75
CA MET A 322 -0.79 6.65 9.31
C MET A 322 -1.00 5.29 10.03
N PRO A 323 -2.02 5.12 10.89
CA PRO A 323 -2.29 3.82 11.51
C PRO A 323 -2.65 2.73 10.50
N MET A 324 -3.35 3.09 9.42
CA MET A 324 -3.69 2.18 8.34
C MET A 324 -2.44 1.65 7.63
N ALA A 325 -1.45 2.50 7.37
CA ALA A 325 -0.20 2.10 6.75
C ALA A 325 0.52 1.03 7.59
N LEU A 326 0.58 1.21 8.92
CA LEU A 326 1.14 0.22 9.85
C LEU A 326 0.36 -1.10 9.83
N ALA A 327 -0.98 -1.04 9.84
CA ALA A 327 -1.84 -2.22 9.79
C ALA A 327 -1.63 -3.02 8.49
N LEU A 328 -1.52 -2.34 7.35
CA LEU A 328 -1.31 -2.99 6.06
C LEU A 328 0.11 -3.55 5.88
N MET A 329 1.12 -2.98 6.55
CA MET A 329 2.47 -3.58 6.59
C MET A 329 2.45 -4.97 7.20
N LEU A 330 1.68 -5.20 8.29
CA LEU A 330 1.52 -6.53 8.88
C LEU A 330 0.94 -7.53 7.87
N CYS A 331 -0.09 -7.15 7.13
CA CYS A 331 -0.68 -7.99 6.08
C CYS A 331 0.30 -8.28 4.93
N THR A 332 1.21 -7.36 4.62
CA THR A 332 2.21 -7.55 3.56
C THR A 332 3.22 -8.64 3.90
N VAL A 333 3.67 -8.68 5.16
CA VAL A 333 4.63 -9.70 5.65
C VAL A 333 4.00 -11.10 5.59
N THR A 334 2.70 -11.22 5.78
CA THR A 334 1.99 -12.50 5.85
C THR A 334 1.47 -13.00 4.50
N PHE A 335 1.41 -12.11 3.50
CA PHE A 335 0.91 -12.43 2.15
C PHE A 335 1.58 -13.62 1.46
N PRO A 336 2.93 -13.81 1.49
CA PRO A 336 3.57 -14.98 0.88
C PRO A 336 3.12 -16.31 1.50
N VAL A 337 2.84 -16.32 2.81
CA VAL A 337 2.35 -17.52 3.52
C VAL A 337 0.94 -17.86 3.06
N LEU A 338 0.08 -16.86 2.90
CA LEU A 338 -1.28 -17.03 2.38
C LEU A 338 -1.25 -17.56 0.93
N ALA A 339 -0.43 -16.95 0.06
CA ALA A 339 -0.33 -17.36 -1.33
C ALA A 339 0.14 -18.81 -1.48
N ARG A 340 1.11 -19.25 -0.66
CA ARG A 340 1.56 -20.66 -0.62
C ARG A 340 0.44 -21.60 -0.15
N ALA A 341 -0.23 -21.27 0.96
CA ALA A 341 -1.32 -22.09 1.49
C ALA A 341 -2.45 -22.25 0.46
N GLN A 342 -2.76 -21.22 -0.32
CA GLN A 342 -3.74 -21.30 -1.41
C GLN A 342 -3.23 -22.16 -2.59
N ALA A 343 -1.96 -22.01 -3.01
CA ALA A 343 -1.37 -22.80 -4.08
C ALA A 343 -1.30 -24.29 -3.73
N GLU A 344 -1.05 -24.63 -2.46
CA GLU A 344 -1.01 -26.00 -1.94
C GLU A 344 -2.40 -26.57 -1.61
N GLY A 345 -3.49 -25.83 -1.84
CA GLY A 345 -4.85 -26.27 -1.55
C GLY A 345 -5.19 -26.40 -0.05
N GLN A 346 -4.36 -25.83 0.84
CA GLN A 346 -4.53 -25.88 2.30
C GLN A 346 -5.59 -24.88 2.77
N THR A 347 -6.85 -25.10 2.41
CA THR A 347 -7.96 -24.15 2.62
C THR A 347 -8.16 -23.75 4.09
N LEU A 348 -7.99 -24.68 5.04
CA LEU A 348 -8.11 -24.40 6.48
C LEU A 348 -7.02 -23.45 6.98
N LYS A 349 -5.77 -23.69 6.58
CA LYS A 349 -4.65 -22.80 6.95
C LYS A 349 -4.80 -21.42 6.32
N ALA A 350 -5.22 -21.36 5.04
CA ALA A 350 -5.49 -20.11 4.36
C ALA A 350 -6.60 -19.33 5.06
N ARG A 351 -7.70 -20.00 5.45
CA ARG A 351 -8.81 -19.41 6.20
C ARG A 351 -8.37 -18.81 7.52
N ASP A 352 -7.74 -19.62 8.38
CA ASP A 352 -7.34 -19.19 9.71
C ASP A 352 -6.29 -18.06 9.64
N ARG A 353 -5.51 -18.03 8.55
CA ARG A 353 -4.57 -16.95 8.29
C ARG A 353 -5.27 -15.65 7.92
N VAL A 354 -6.19 -15.68 6.97
CA VAL A 354 -6.95 -14.49 6.54
C VAL A 354 -7.78 -13.93 7.70
N GLU A 355 -8.49 -14.79 8.46
CA GLU A 355 -9.24 -14.36 9.63
C GLU A 355 -8.34 -13.63 10.64
N ARG A 356 -7.18 -14.21 10.96
CA ARG A 356 -6.21 -13.60 11.87
C ARG A 356 -5.66 -12.27 11.34
N ASP A 357 -5.26 -12.23 10.08
CA ASP A 357 -4.67 -11.02 9.47
C ASP A 357 -5.69 -9.87 9.43
N VAL A 358 -6.95 -10.16 9.10
CA VAL A 358 -8.06 -9.18 9.07
C VAL A 358 -8.33 -8.62 10.48
N VAL A 359 -8.42 -9.49 11.49
CA VAL A 359 -8.70 -9.05 12.87
C VAL A 359 -7.49 -8.32 13.47
N MET A 360 -6.26 -8.76 13.21
CA MET A 360 -5.04 -8.05 13.65
C MET A 360 -4.91 -6.67 13.01
N ALA A 361 -5.15 -6.56 11.70
CA ALA A 361 -5.15 -5.28 11.01
C ALA A 361 -6.26 -4.37 11.55
N GLY A 362 -7.45 -4.91 11.81
CA GLY A 362 -8.55 -4.23 12.47
C GLY A 362 -8.18 -3.73 13.87
N CYS A 363 -7.49 -4.53 14.66
CA CYS A 363 -7.00 -4.16 15.99
C CYS A 363 -6.05 -2.95 15.93
N VAL A 364 -5.03 -3.02 15.07
CA VAL A 364 -4.03 -1.94 14.94
C VAL A 364 -4.66 -0.65 14.42
N VAL A 365 -5.51 -0.75 13.37
CA VAL A 365 -6.12 0.46 12.80
C VAL A 365 -7.16 1.08 13.71
N LEU A 366 -7.95 0.30 14.45
CA LEU A 366 -8.95 0.82 15.38
C LEU A 366 -8.32 1.45 16.63
N LEU A 367 -7.24 0.87 17.15
CA LEU A 367 -6.44 1.52 18.19
C LEU A 367 -5.88 2.87 17.70
N GLY A 368 -5.32 2.88 16.49
CA GLY A 368 -4.80 4.10 15.89
C GLY A 368 -5.89 5.12 15.59
N ALA A 369 -7.05 4.69 15.08
CA ALA A 369 -8.20 5.56 14.84
C ALA A 369 -8.72 6.19 16.14
N ALA A 370 -8.80 5.40 17.22
CA ALA A 370 -9.18 5.90 18.54
C ALA A 370 -8.20 6.98 19.03
N ALA A 371 -6.89 6.77 18.88
CA ALA A 371 -5.88 7.74 19.26
C ALA A 371 -5.95 9.01 18.39
N VAL A 372 -6.13 8.86 17.07
CA VAL A 372 -6.25 9.98 16.12
C VAL A 372 -7.52 10.79 16.39
N ILE A 373 -8.67 10.16 16.64
CA ILE A 373 -9.93 10.86 16.92
C ILE A 373 -9.85 11.59 18.27
N ALA A 374 -9.36 10.92 19.32
CA ALA A 374 -9.24 11.47 20.66
C ALA A 374 -8.25 12.65 20.73
N GLY A 375 -7.07 12.48 20.09
CA GLY A 375 -6.01 13.47 20.05
C GLY A 375 -6.03 14.38 18.83
N ALA A 376 -7.14 14.45 18.06
CA ALA A 376 -7.18 15.13 16.78
C ALA A 376 -6.67 16.58 16.82
N HIS A 377 -7.16 17.37 17.77
CA HIS A 377 -6.75 18.78 17.89
C HIS A 377 -5.28 18.93 18.26
N PRO A 378 -4.77 18.34 19.36
CA PRO A 378 -3.36 18.46 19.71
C PRO A 378 -2.40 17.80 18.68
N ILE A 379 -2.84 16.78 17.93
CA ILE A 379 -2.04 16.19 16.84
C ILE A 379 -1.85 17.22 15.72
N ILE A 380 -2.94 17.81 15.21
CA ILE A 380 -2.87 18.80 14.12
C ILE A 380 -2.13 20.05 14.59
N GLN A 381 -2.39 20.52 15.80
CA GLN A 381 -1.69 21.62 16.41
C GLN A 381 -0.17 21.41 16.44
N LEU A 382 0.27 20.26 16.95
CA LEU A 382 1.70 19.93 17.04
C LEU A 382 2.36 19.78 15.66
N LEU A 383 1.62 19.23 14.68
CA LEU A 383 2.17 18.96 13.36
C LEU A 383 2.17 20.18 12.44
N PHE A 384 1.12 20.99 12.44
CA PHE A 384 0.90 21.99 11.39
C PHE A 384 0.76 23.42 11.88
N GLU A 385 0.35 23.71 13.12
CA GLU A 385 0.08 25.06 13.61
C GLU A 385 1.39 25.88 13.75
N ARG A 386 1.93 26.28 12.59
CA ARG A 386 3.16 27.07 12.46
C ARG A 386 3.12 27.90 11.18
N GLY A 387 3.65 29.13 11.23
CA GLY A 387 3.72 30.01 10.07
C GLY A 387 2.34 30.47 9.61
N ALA A 388 1.97 30.18 8.36
CA ALA A 388 0.69 30.57 7.78
C ALA A 388 -0.50 29.68 8.18
N PHE A 389 -0.28 28.55 8.86
CA PHE A 389 -1.33 27.66 9.32
C PHE A 389 -1.90 28.13 10.66
N THR A 390 -3.15 28.60 10.65
CA THR A 390 -3.79 29.27 11.78
C THR A 390 -4.43 28.32 12.78
N PRO A 391 -4.79 28.77 14.01
CA PRO A 391 -5.59 27.98 14.95
C PRO A 391 -6.97 27.59 14.40
N GLU A 392 -7.59 28.43 13.54
CA GLU A 392 -8.83 28.12 12.85
C GLU A 392 -8.64 26.93 11.88
N ASP A 393 -7.53 26.93 11.12
CA ASP A 393 -7.16 25.81 10.26
C ASP A 393 -6.94 24.52 11.07
N THR A 394 -6.31 24.64 12.24
CA THR A 394 -6.12 23.54 13.19
C THR A 394 -7.46 22.95 13.61
N ALA A 395 -8.41 23.77 14.03
CA ALA A 395 -9.74 23.33 14.47
C ALA A 395 -10.54 22.67 13.33
N ALA A 396 -10.53 23.28 12.14
CA ALA A 396 -11.19 22.77 10.95
C ALA A 396 -10.59 21.42 10.52
N THR A 397 -9.28 21.35 10.37
CA THR A 397 -8.56 20.12 9.94
C THR A 397 -8.76 18.99 10.97
N ALA A 398 -8.64 19.27 12.26
CA ALA A 398 -8.85 18.28 13.32
C ALA A 398 -10.28 17.73 13.33
N SER A 399 -11.27 18.57 13.06
CA SER A 399 -12.68 18.16 13.00
C SER A 399 -12.95 17.27 11.79
N VAL A 400 -12.43 17.64 10.61
CA VAL A 400 -12.47 16.79 9.39
C VAL A 400 -11.76 15.46 9.62
N MET A 401 -10.59 15.47 10.28
CA MET A 401 -9.82 14.26 10.59
C MET A 401 -10.60 13.27 11.46
N ARG A 402 -11.40 13.77 12.43
CA ARG A 402 -12.27 12.89 13.24
C ARG A 402 -13.28 12.15 12.37
N VAL A 403 -13.95 12.85 11.46
CA VAL A 403 -14.96 12.25 10.57
C VAL A 403 -14.30 11.26 9.60
N TYR A 404 -13.18 11.66 8.98
CA TYR A 404 -12.45 10.81 8.04
C TYR A 404 -11.96 9.51 8.70
N SER A 405 -11.53 9.59 9.96
CA SER A 405 -11.01 8.44 10.72
C SER A 405 -12.05 7.34 10.96
N LEU A 406 -13.35 7.63 10.86
CA LEU A 406 -14.41 6.62 10.93
C LEU A 406 -14.35 5.63 9.76
N GLY A 407 -13.79 6.04 8.62
CA GLY A 407 -13.59 5.17 7.45
C GLY A 407 -12.32 4.29 7.49
N LEU A 408 -11.42 4.49 8.44
CA LEU A 408 -10.10 3.82 8.44
C LEU A 408 -10.20 2.29 8.53
N LEU A 409 -11.15 1.77 9.29
CA LEU A 409 -11.41 0.32 9.32
C LEU A 409 -11.80 -0.18 7.93
N GLY A 410 -12.70 0.52 7.24
CA GLY A 410 -13.12 0.20 5.88
C GLY A 410 -11.93 0.18 4.91
N HIS A 411 -11.12 1.23 4.91
CA HIS A 411 -9.90 1.31 4.08
C HIS A 411 -8.93 0.16 4.34
N THR A 412 -8.73 -0.20 5.61
CA THR A 412 -7.84 -1.30 6.02
C THR A 412 -8.38 -2.65 5.58
N LEU A 413 -9.69 -2.88 5.78
CA LEU A 413 -10.35 -4.12 5.36
C LEU A 413 -10.31 -4.29 3.84
N VAL A 414 -10.56 -3.23 3.07
CA VAL A 414 -10.44 -3.25 1.60
C VAL A 414 -9.02 -3.64 1.19
N GLY A 415 -7.99 -3.03 1.80
CA GLY A 415 -6.59 -3.36 1.50
C GLY A 415 -6.19 -4.79 1.88
N ALA A 416 -6.68 -5.32 3.01
CA ALA A 416 -6.38 -6.67 3.46
C ALA A 416 -7.13 -7.73 2.63
N LEU A 417 -8.44 -7.53 2.38
CA LEU A 417 -9.29 -8.48 1.66
C LEU A 417 -8.95 -8.52 0.16
N ALA A 418 -8.66 -7.39 -0.48
CA ALA A 418 -8.27 -7.34 -1.89
C ALA A 418 -7.07 -8.26 -2.18
N ARG A 419 -6.08 -8.29 -1.28
CA ARG A 419 -4.93 -9.20 -1.39
C ARG A 419 -5.34 -10.67 -1.41
N SER A 420 -6.33 -11.05 -0.58
CA SER A 420 -6.84 -12.43 -0.52
C SER A 420 -7.57 -12.82 -1.82
N TYR A 421 -8.26 -11.87 -2.45
CA TYR A 421 -8.89 -12.08 -3.75
C TYR A 421 -7.89 -12.28 -4.88
N PHE A 422 -6.79 -11.51 -4.87
CA PHE A 422 -5.78 -11.57 -5.93
C PHE A 422 -4.71 -12.66 -5.72
N ALA A 423 -4.56 -13.20 -4.49
CA ALA A 423 -3.57 -14.23 -4.18
C ALA A 423 -3.82 -15.56 -4.88
N GLY A 424 -5.09 -15.90 -5.17
CA GLY A 424 -5.48 -17.18 -5.77
C GLY A 424 -5.21 -17.33 -7.26
N GLY A 425 -4.64 -16.32 -7.93
CA GLY A 425 -4.33 -16.34 -9.38
C GLY A 425 -5.55 -16.47 -10.31
N ARG A 426 -6.78 -16.48 -9.76
CA ARG A 426 -8.02 -16.56 -10.52
C ARG A 426 -8.53 -15.15 -10.82
N VAL A 427 -9.04 -14.97 -12.05
CA VAL A 427 -9.69 -13.72 -12.43
C VAL A 427 -10.99 -13.56 -11.64
N THR A 428 -11.07 -12.49 -10.87
CA THR A 428 -12.29 -12.13 -10.14
C THR A 428 -12.59 -10.65 -10.29
N TRP A 429 -13.82 -10.35 -10.70
CA TRP A 429 -14.31 -8.97 -10.86
C TRP A 429 -14.92 -8.43 -9.55
N ALA A 430 -15.09 -9.29 -8.53
CA ALA A 430 -15.73 -8.91 -7.28
C ALA A 430 -15.06 -7.70 -6.57
N PRO A 431 -13.71 -7.58 -6.50
CA PRO A 431 -13.10 -6.39 -5.92
C PRO A 431 -13.39 -5.11 -6.72
N VAL A 432 -13.41 -5.21 -8.05
CA VAL A 432 -13.68 -4.06 -8.93
C VAL A 432 -15.13 -3.60 -8.80
N THR A 433 -16.09 -4.54 -8.82
CA THR A 433 -17.52 -4.21 -8.66
C THR A 433 -17.83 -3.66 -7.28
N ALA A 434 -17.28 -4.25 -6.22
CA ALA A 434 -17.44 -3.75 -4.86
C ALA A 434 -16.89 -2.32 -4.71
N MET A 435 -15.69 -2.06 -5.28
CA MET A 435 -15.09 -0.73 -5.26
C MET A 435 -15.89 0.27 -6.09
N GLY A 436 -16.38 -0.13 -7.27
CA GLY A 436 -17.24 0.69 -8.12
C GLY A 436 -18.52 1.11 -7.40
N LEU A 437 -19.20 0.19 -6.71
CA LEU A 437 -20.39 0.50 -5.91
C LEU A 437 -20.06 1.46 -4.75
N GLY A 438 -18.93 1.26 -4.07
CA GLY A 438 -18.45 2.18 -3.03
C GLY A 438 -18.18 3.59 -3.57
N ILE A 439 -17.59 3.71 -4.75
CA ILE A 439 -17.36 5.00 -5.41
C ILE A 439 -18.67 5.69 -5.77
N VAL A 440 -19.63 4.96 -6.33
CA VAL A 440 -20.97 5.51 -6.63
C VAL A 440 -21.66 6.00 -5.37
N ALA A 441 -21.55 5.23 -4.27
CA ALA A 441 -22.08 5.64 -2.97
C ALA A 441 -21.35 6.90 -2.44
N THR A 442 -20.01 6.95 -2.52
CA THR A 442 -19.22 8.14 -2.13
C THR A 442 -19.63 9.37 -2.92
N ALA A 443 -19.74 9.26 -4.25
CA ALA A 443 -20.12 10.36 -5.11
C ALA A 443 -21.57 10.83 -4.85
N GLY A 444 -22.52 9.89 -4.80
CA GLY A 444 -23.94 10.20 -4.57
C GLY A 444 -24.20 10.84 -3.20
N LEU A 445 -23.67 10.22 -2.14
CA LEU A 445 -23.79 10.79 -0.78
C LEU A 445 -23.03 12.12 -0.66
N GLY A 446 -21.87 12.25 -1.31
CA GLY A 446 -21.09 13.48 -1.32
C GLY A 446 -21.85 14.63 -1.96
N VAL A 447 -22.45 14.42 -3.14
CA VAL A 447 -23.30 15.45 -3.82
C VAL A 447 -24.47 15.85 -2.94
N LEU A 448 -25.14 14.89 -2.28
CA LEU A 448 -26.30 15.17 -1.43
C LEU A 448 -25.92 15.90 -0.14
N SER A 449 -24.72 15.66 0.40
CA SER A 449 -24.32 16.17 1.71
C SER A 449 -23.43 17.42 1.66
N VAL A 450 -22.78 17.71 0.52
CA VAL A 450 -21.83 18.82 0.41
C VAL A 450 -22.49 20.18 0.67
N GLY A 451 -23.74 20.38 0.23
CA GLY A 451 -24.47 21.64 0.42
C GLY A 451 -24.84 21.92 1.87
N THR A 452 -25.12 20.88 2.67
CA THR A 452 -25.56 21.02 4.08
C THR A 452 -24.43 20.86 5.09
N PHE A 453 -23.50 19.95 4.83
CA PHE A 453 -22.43 19.59 5.77
C PHE A 453 -21.03 19.99 5.28
N GLY A 454 -20.90 20.57 4.08
CA GLY A 454 -19.62 21.02 3.55
C GLY A 454 -18.57 19.92 3.52
N VAL A 455 -17.38 20.22 4.04
CA VAL A 455 -16.23 19.31 4.09
C VAL A 455 -16.52 18.04 4.89
N TYR A 456 -17.34 18.14 5.95
CA TYR A 456 -17.71 16.97 6.76
C TYR A 456 -18.58 15.98 5.98
N GLY A 457 -19.46 16.49 5.11
CA GLY A 457 -20.27 15.65 4.21
C GLY A 457 -19.39 14.84 3.26
N ILE A 458 -18.34 15.44 2.72
CA ILE A 458 -17.37 14.77 1.84
C ILE A 458 -16.61 13.68 2.61
N ALA A 459 -16.08 14.00 3.80
CA ALA A 459 -15.35 13.04 4.62
C ALA A 459 -16.26 11.86 5.06
N ALA A 460 -17.50 12.14 5.44
CA ALA A 460 -18.46 11.12 5.84
C ALA A 460 -18.87 10.22 4.65
N SER A 461 -19.11 10.80 3.47
CA SER A 461 -19.46 10.04 2.27
C SER A 461 -18.32 9.10 1.85
N ASN A 462 -17.05 9.53 1.95
CA ASN A 462 -15.90 8.67 1.75
C ASN A 462 -15.88 7.53 2.75
N ALA A 463 -16.06 7.81 4.04
CA ALA A 463 -16.08 6.80 5.09
C ALA A 463 -17.20 5.76 4.87
N ILE A 464 -18.40 6.20 4.50
CA ILE A 464 -19.54 5.30 4.22
C ILE A 464 -19.27 4.46 2.97
N GLY A 465 -18.81 5.07 1.88
CA GLY A 465 -18.55 4.38 0.62
C GLY A 465 -17.46 3.31 0.76
N ILE A 466 -16.37 3.59 1.50
CA ILE A 466 -15.32 2.59 1.72
C ILE A 466 -15.77 1.48 2.69
N CYS A 467 -16.59 1.79 3.70
CA CYS A 467 -17.19 0.79 4.57
C CYS A 467 -18.17 -0.12 3.81
N LEU A 468 -18.93 0.43 2.86
CA LEU A 468 -19.76 -0.35 1.94
C LEU A 468 -18.90 -1.31 1.10
N THR A 469 -17.82 -0.80 0.49
CA THR A 469 -16.86 -1.62 -0.26
C THR A 469 -16.31 -2.75 0.60
N ALA A 470 -15.85 -2.45 1.82
CA ALA A 470 -15.33 -3.45 2.77
C ALA A 470 -16.36 -4.53 3.10
N THR A 471 -17.61 -4.13 3.32
CA THR A 471 -18.73 -5.04 3.61
C THR A 471 -19.04 -5.95 2.44
N LEU A 472 -19.06 -5.41 1.22
CA LEU A 472 -19.26 -6.20 -0.01
C LEU A 472 -18.13 -7.20 -0.23
N LEU A 473 -16.88 -6.78 -0.04
CA LEU A 473 -15.73 -7.68 -0.14
C LEU A 473 -15.78 -8.78 0.92
N LEU A 474 -16.12 -8.44 2.16
CA LEU A 474 -16.21 -9.42 3.25
C LEU A 474 -17.32 -10.44 2.97
N ARG A 475 -18.50 -10.00 2.50
CA ARG A 475 -19.60 -10.88 2.12
C ARG A 475 -19.28 -11.75 0.90
N GLY A 476 -18.44 -11.26 0.00
CA GLY A 476 -18.00 -11.99 -1.20
C GLY A 476 -16.95 -13.06 -0.93
N MET A 477 -16.40 -13.15 0.28
CA MET A 477 -15.47 -14.22 0.66
C MET A 477 -16.21 -15.55 0.76
N GLY A 478 -15.77 -16.55 -0.01
CA GLY A 478 -16.48 -17.84 -0.10
C GLY A 478 -15.66 -18.94 -0.79
N PRO A 479 -16.29 -20.03 -1.25
CA PRO A 479 -15.60 -21.21 -1.81
C PRO A 479 -14.69 -20.91 -3.02
N ARG A 480 -14.96 -19.82 -3.74
CA ARG A 480 -14.15 -19.40 -4.90
C ARG A 480 -12.91 -18.58 -4.52
N THR A 481 -12.83 -18.12 -3.27
CA THR A 481 -11.72 -17.34 -2.70
C THR A 481 -11.15 -18.09 -1.49
N VAL A 482 -11.34 -17.55 -0.29
CA VAL A 482 -11.02 -18.20 0.99
C VAL A 482 -12.30 -18.22 1.82
N PRO A 483 -12.84 -19.39 2.18
CA PRO A 483 -14.10 -19.50 2.91
C PRO A 483 -13.91 -19.18 4.40
N ILE A 484 -13.91 -17.88 4.75
CA ILE A 484 -13.76 -17.39 6.12
C ILE A 484 -15.07 -17.52 6.92
N ARG A 485 -14.96 -17.58 8.24
CA ARG A 485 -16.11 -17.55 9.17
C ARG A 485 -16.56 -16.10 9.40
N ILE A 486 -17.32 -15.55 8.46
CA ILE A 486 -17.78 -14.15 8.46
C ILE A 486 -18.41 -13.74 9.81
N PRO A 487 -19.35 -14.50 10.44
CA PRO A 487 -19.94 -14.11 11.72
C PRO A 487 -18.90 -13.96 12.83
N LYS A 488 -17.88 -14.83 12.88
CA LYS A 488 -16.79 -14.74 13.85
C LYS A 488 -15.96 -13.50 13.66
N VAL A 489 -15.52 -13.23 12.42
CA VAL A 489 -14.72 -12.04 12.09
C VAL A 489 -15.50 -10.77 12.41
N VAL A 490 -16.78 -10.69 12.05
CA VAL A 490 -17.65 -9.56 12.35
C VAL A 490 -17.81 -9.35 13.85
N ALA A 491 -18.02 -10.42 14.63
CA ALA A 491 -18.13 -10.32 16.09
C ALA A 491 -16.83 -9.80 16.74
N GLU A 492 -15.67 -10.29 16.30
CA GLU A 492 -14.36 -9.81 16.79
C GLU A 492 -14.14 -8.33 16.39
N LEU A 493 -14.45 -7.95 15.16
CA LEU A 493 -14.35 -6.55 14.72
C LEU A 493 -15.33 -5.64 15.46
N ALA A 494 -16.56 -6.08 15.73
CA ALA A 494 -17.54 -5.32 16.53
C ALA A 494 -17.04 -5.09 17.96
N GLY A 495 -16.43 -6.11 18.58
CA GLY A 495 -15.78 -5.97 19.87
C GLY A 495 -14.64 -4.94 19.87
N LEU A 496 -13.81 -4.94 18.81
CA LEU A 496 -12.76 -3.94 18.63
C LEU A 496 -13.31 -2.53 18.40
N VAL A 497 -14.40 -2.38 17.63
CA VAL A 497 -15.07 -1.08 17.42
C VAL A 497 -15.61 -0.54 18.73
N LEU A 498 -16.23 -1.38 19.57
CA LEU A 498 -16.71 -0.96 20.88
C LEU A 498 -15.54 -0.55 21.79
N ALA A 499 -14.47 -1.33 21.82
CA ALA A 499 -13.26 -0.97 22.57
C ALA A 499 -12.66 0.37 22.08
N ALA A 500 -12.62 0.60 20.77
CA ALA A 500 -12.17 1.86 20.19
C ALA A 500 -13.07 3.03 20.56
N ALA A 501 -14.39 2.85 20.53
CA ALA A 501 -15.35 3.90 20.92
C ALA A 501 -15.17 4.34 22.38
N VAL A 502 -15.06 3.39 23.31
CA VAL A 502 -14.82 3.68 24.73
C VAL A 502 -13.45 4.34 24.94
N ALA A 503 -12.40 3.80 24.28
CA ALA A 503 -11.06 4.36 24.36
C ALA A 503 -11.00 5.80 23.79
N THR A 504 -11.70 6.05 22.67
CA THR A 504 -11.83 7.40 22.09
C THR A 504 -12.48 8.37 23.06
N LEU A 505 -13.58 7.96 23.71
CA LEU A 505 -14.30 8.82 24.64
C LEU A 505 -13.42 9.21 25.83
N LEU A 506 -12.80 8.23 26.51
CA LEU A 506 -11.93 8.49 27.65
C LEU A 506 -10.66 9.24 27.25
N GLY A 507 -10.06 8.91 26.11
CA GLY A 507 -8.91 9.64 25.59
C GLY A 507 -9.23 11.08 25.24
N ALA A 508 -10.41 11.36 24.64
CA ALA A 508 -10.84 12.70 24.31
C ALA A 508 -11.14 13.55 25.57
N LEU A 509 -11.73 12.95 26.60
CA LEU A 509 -11.93 13.61 27.90
C LEU A 509 -10.56 13.97 28.53
N CYS A 510 -9.61 13.05 28.51
CA CYS A 510 -8.27 13.30 29.00
C CYS A 510 -7.53 14.38 28.18
N ALA A 511 -7.65 14.36 26.85
CA ALA A 511 -7.00 15.37 25.99
C ALA A 511 -7.58 16.77 26.20
N ARG A 512 -8.90 16.90 26.50
CA ARG A 512 -9.56 18.19 26.76
C ARG A 512 -9.21 18.82 28.09
N SER A 513 -8.74 18.04 29.07
CA SER A 513 -8.35 18.53 30.39
C SER A 513 -6.99 19.27 30.40
N LEU A 514 -6.23 19.20 29.30
CA LEU A 514 -4.90 19.76 29.16
C LEU A 514 -4.86 20.75 27.98
N THR A 515 -4.31 21.94 28.21
CA THR A 515 -4.25 23.00 27.19
C THR A 515 -3.03 22.88 26.27
N ALA A 516 -1.91 22.36 26.77
CA ALA A 516 -0.71 22.21 25.97
C ALA A 516 -0.74 20.91 25.14
N PRO A 517 -0.36 20.95 23.84
CA PRO A 517 -0.53 19.80 22.95
C PRO A 517 0.33 18.59 23.33
N VAL A 518 1.56 18.78 23.77
CA VAL A 518 2.47 17.68 24.14
C VAL A 518 1.97 16.91 25.39
N PRO A 519 1.69 17.57 26.54
CA PRO A 519 1.09 16.88 27.68
C PRO A 519 -0.25 16.21 27.36
N ALA A 520 -1.10 16.86 26.55
CA ALA A 520 -2.37 16.28 26.13
C ALA A 520 -2.17 14.97 25.36
N LEU A 521 -1.20 14.88 24.46
CA LEU A 521 -0.89 13.65 23.72
C LEU A 521 -0.25 12.58 24.60
N LEU A 522 0.67 12.98 25.51
CA LEU A 522 1.32 12.06 26.45
C LEU A 522 0.33 11.43 27.44
N ALA A 523 -0.72 12.14 27.80
CA ALA A 523 -1.79 11.60 28.64
C ALA A 523 -2.83 10.82 27.83
N CYS A 524 -3.25 11.34 26.67
CA CYS A 524 -4.25 10.71 25.80
C CYS A 524 -3.79 9.36 25.26
N GLY A 525 -2.54 9.26 24.77
CA GLY A 525 -2.03 8.04 24.15
C GLY A 525 -2.09 6.81 25.07
N PRO A 526 -1.49 6.83 26.26
CA PRO A 526 -1.59 5.74 27.22
C PRO A 526 -3.03 5.45 27.68
N THR A 527 -3.86 6.49 27.86
CA THR A 527 -5.28 6.31 28.22
C THR A 527 -6.03 5.54 27.16
N VAL A 528 -5.88 5.92 25.88
CA VAL A 528 -6.48 5.20 24.76
C VAL A 528 -5.96 3.77 24.68
N LEU A 529 -4.65 3.55 24.77
CA LEU A 529 -4.04 2.22 24.70
C LEU A 529 -4.55 1.31 25.82
N LEU A 530 -4.48 1.77 27.06
CA LEU A 530 -4.90 0.98 28.23
C LEU A 530 -6.40 0.66 28.16
N THR A 531 -7.24 1.65 27.87
CA THR A 531 -8.68 1.45 27.75
C THR A 531 -9.03 0.48 26.63
N PHE A 532 -8.41 0.64 25.46
CA PHE A 532 -8.64 -0.24 24.32
C PHE A 532 -8.27 -1.69 24.63
N VAL A 533 -7.12 -1.91 25.26
CA VAL A 533 -6.65 -3.25 25.66
C VAL A 533 -7.56 -3.84 26.73
N LEU A 534 -7.91 -3.09 27.77
CA LEU A 534 -8.76 -3.58 28.87
C LEU A 534 -10.17 -3.94 28.40
N VAL A 535 -10.82 -3.05 27.62
CA VAL A 535 -12.17 -3.31 27.10
C VAL A 535 -12.14 -4.46 26.08
N GLY A 536 -11.18 -4.48 25.17
CA GLY A 536 -11.08 -5.58 24.20
C GLY A 536 -10.72 -6.92 24.82
N TRP A 537 -9.94 -6.93 25.90
CA TRP A 537 -9.68 -8.13 26.70
C TRP A 537 -10.94 -8.61 27.42
N SER A 538 -11.72 -7.71 28.04
CA SER A 538 -12.99 -8.04 28.70
C SER A 538 -14.02 -8.63 27.71
N LEU A 539 -14.02 -8.15 26.47
CA LEU A 539 -14.85 -8.66 25.37
C LEU A 539 -14.28 -9.94 24.73
N ARG A 540 -13.16 -10.47 25.26
CA ARG A 540 -12.51 -11.71 24.80
C ARG A 540 -12.09 -11.69 23.32
N VAL A 541 -11.70 -10.52 22.80
CA VAL A 541 -11.21 -10.42 21.42
C VAL A 541 -9.86 -11.13 21.28
N GLY A 542 -9.78 -12.10 20.36
CA GLY A 542 -8.67 -13.05 20.24
C GLY A 542 -7.25 -12.45 20.28
N PRO A 543 -6.89 -11.45 19.44
CA PRO A 543 -5.57 -10.80 19.47
C PRO A 543 -5.22 -10.17 20.81
N LEU A 544 -6.17 -9.52 21.49
CA LEU A 544 -5.92 -8.83 22.77
C LEU A 544 -5.79 -9.81 23.92
N VAL A 545 -6.58 -10.89 23.93
CA VAL A 545 -6.42 -11.98 24.90
C VAL A 545 -5.04 -12.61 24.75
N SER A 546 -4.60 -12.87 23.53
CA SER A 546 -3.27 -13.44 23.25
C SER A 546 -2.14 -12.50 23.68
N ALA A 547 -2.28 -11.19 23.43
CA ALA A 547 -1.29 -10.18 23.84
C ALA A 547 -1.16 -10.09 25.35
N VAL A 548 -2.27 -10.02 26.09
CA VAL A 548 -2.28 -9.95 27.56
C VAL A 548 -1.73 -11.23 28.18
N SER A 549 -2.10 -12.40 27.65
CA SER A 549 -1.57 -13.69 28.13
C SER A 549 -0.05 -13.85 27.93
N ALA A 550 0.50 -13.24 26.86
CA ALA A 550 1.95 -13.23 26.61
C ALA A 550 2.73 -12.27 27.53
N LEU A 551 2.09 -11.21 28.02
CA LEU A 551 2.71 -10.24 28.94
C LEU A 551 2.97 -10.81 30.34
N GLY A 552 2.10 -11.68 30.86
CA GLY A 552 2.22 -12.26 32.18
C GLY A 552 3.55 -13.01 32.42
N PRO A 553 3.98 -13.95 31.56
CA PRO A 553 5.27 -14.60 31.66
C PRO A 553 6.47 -13.67 31.44
N ALA A 554 6.32 -12.66 30.55
CA ALA A 554 7.38 -11.69 30.26
C ALA A 554 7.65 -10.78 31.46
N LEU A 555 6.60 -10.30 32.13
CA LEU A 555 6.71 -9.50 33.36
C LEU A 555 7.32 -10.29 34.54
N ARG A 556 6.97 -11.57 34.71
CA ARG A 556 7.58 -12.45 35.70
C ARG A 556 9.08 -12.64 35.46
N LYS A 557 9.51 -12.79 34.18
CA LYS A 557 10.93 -12.89 33.82
C LYS A 557 11.71 -11.60 34.06
N LEU A 558 11.08 -10.43 33.89
CA LEU A 558 11.69 -9.13 34.17
C LEU A 558 11.82 -8.90 35.69
N ALA A 559 10.78 -9.22 36.46
CA ALA A 559 10.81 -9.12 37.92
C ALA A 559 11.91 -10.03 38.53
N SER A 560 12.02 -11.28 38.03
CA SER A 560 13.07 -12.22 38.52
C SER A 560 14.50 -11.87 38.07
N ARG A 561 14.69 -10.94 37.12
CA ARG A 561 16.01 -10.39 36.76
C ARG A 561 16.41 -9.17 37.60
N HIS A 562 15.46 -8.50 38.23
CA HIS A 562 15.74 -7.36 39.10
C HIS A 562 16.10 -7.78 40.56
N ASP A 563 15.75 -9.03 40.92
CA ASP A 563 16.06 -9.63 42.21
C ASP A 563 17.39 -10.42 42.21
N ARG A 564 18.18 -10.31 41.15
CA ARG A 564 19.55 -10.84 41.05
C ARG A 564 20.54 -9.71 40.80
#